data_2f1bfaac725e2af7e30b917f9ae2bea3
#
_entry.id   2f1bfaac725e2af7e30b917f9ae2bea3
#
_cell.length_a   1.000
_cell.length_b   1.000
_cell.length_c   1.000
_cell.angle_alpha   90.00
_cell.angle_beta   90.00
_cell.angle_gamma   90.00
#
_symmetry.space_group_name_H-M   'P 1'
#
loop_
_entity.id
_entity.type
_entity.pdbx_description
1 polymer ?
#
loop_
_entity_poly.entity_id
_entity_poly.type
_entity_poly.pdbx_seq_one_letter_code
_entity_poly.pdbx_strand_id
1 'polypeptide(L)'
;MDLKSLLLCSDDKIVRVLRRTLGDLDISVEHCTTSEAALRHLTRERFEAIIVDCAGPGAAAVLRSARTAPCNKRAVAVAILDYGIGLRSAFELGAHFILYKPVSVERAKSSFRAARALMKKERRRNSRIPVQIPVEMSNPKSGARFKVNTTDLGEGGLALSLPRRSKPHGKWQLTFTLPGSTTALEVDAEFAWEGSGTQVGLRFEKVSPEVARALHEWLGRNAPEIEKDDPPARCQLTDLSLGGCYLNISSPFPISTRVTLSMRAGGLELKTEGVVRVMHAEKGMGVEFTQTTAEHRAMLEKFLGVLMENRDLLPELMVEPEGLETESDRTPPVPSESGEPEDALIGLFRNQAALSLDSFLAELRKQRGMAASAGFSA
;
A
#
# COMPACT_ATOMS: atom_id res chain seq x y z
N MET A 1 -7.08 -6.64 -19.45
CA MET A 1 -6.45 -5.31 -19.75
C MET A 1 -5.09 -5.27 -19.09
N ASP A 2 -4.02 -4.99 -19.85
CA ASP A 2 -2.66 -4.93 -19.32
C ASP A 2 -2.47 -3.76 -18.37
N LEU A 3 -1.59 -3.92 -17.37
CA LEU A 3 -1.15 -2.82 -16.53
C LEU A 3 -0.41 -1.80 -17.39
N LYS A 4 -0.62 -0.50 -17.17
CA LYS A 4 -0.02 0.57 -17.98
C LYS A 4 0.96 1.39 -17.16
N SER A 5 2.17 1.59 -17.69
CA SER A 5 3.20 2.43 -17.06
C SER A 5 3.61 3.58 -17.96
N LEU A 6 3.93 4.73 -17.34
CA LEU A 6 4.57 5.87 -18.00
C LEU A 6 6.06 5.84 -17.65
N LEU A 7 6.93 5.90 -18.67
CA LEU A 7 8.37 5.94 -18.51
C LEU A 7 8.93 7.27 -19.05
N LEU A 8 9.46 8.10 -18.16
CA LEU A 8 10.27 9.27 -18.53
C LEU A 8 11.76 8.92 -18.42
N CYS A 9 12.42 8.73 -19.54
CA CYS A 9 13.84 8.42 -19.62
C CYS A 9 14.40 8.75 -21.01
N SER A 10 15.56 9.37 -21.08
CA SER A 10 16.27 9.66 -22.35
C SER A 10 17.39 8.68 -22.67
N ASP A 11 17.74 7.77 -21.73
CA ASP A 11 18.78 6.75 -21.96
C ASP A 11 18.20 5.51 -22.64
N ASP A 12 18.55 5.31 -23.91
CA ASP A 12 18.07 4.19 -24.72
C ASP A 12 18.45 2.80 -24.15
N LYS A 13 19.53 2.69 -23.38
CA LYS A 13 19.93 1.42 -22.75
C LYS A 13 18.96 1.08 -21.64
N ILE A 14 18.64 2.04 -20.78
CA ILE A 14 17.67 1.88 -19.69
C ILE A 14 16.29 1.60 -20.28
N VAL A 15 15.87 2.36 -21.29
CA VAL A 15 14.56 2.16 -21.95
C VAL A 15 14.43 0.74 -22.50
N ARG A 16 15.46 0.19 -23.15
CA ARG A 16 15.44 -1.19 -23.67
C ARG A 16 15.32 -2.23 -22.55
N VAL A 17 16.08 -2.08 -21.47
CA VAL A 17 16.03 -2.98 -20.31
C VAL A 17 14.63 -2.94 -19.69
N LEU A 18 14.08 -1.75 -19.45
CA LEU A 18 12.79 -1.60 -18.82
C LEU A 18 11.62 -2.09 -19.69
N ARG A 19 11.61 -1.79 -20.99
CA ARG A 19 10.59 -2.29 -21.91
C ARG A 19 10.54 -3.82 -21.93
N ARG A 20 11.71 -4.47 -21.97
CA ARG A 20 11.79 -5.92 -21.92
C ARG A 20 11.27 -6.46 -20.58
N THR A 21 11.77 -5.91 -19.47
CA THR A 21 11.41 -6.39 -18.13
C THR A 21 9.92 -6.19 -17.82
N LEU A 22 9.37 -5.03 -18.20
CA LEU A 22 7.95 -4.73 -18.00
C LEU A 22 7.06 -5.57 -18.92
N GLY A 23 7.46 -5.77 -20.17
CA GLY A 23 6.78 -6.69 -21.09
C GLY A 23 6.74 -8.13 -20.57
N ASP A 24 7.82 -8.64 -19.98
CA ASP A 24 7.86 -9.98 -19.32
C ASP A 24 6.88 -10.08 -18.12
N LEU A 25 6.41 -8.95 -17.61
CA LEU A 25 5.48 -8.84 -16.48
C LEU A 25 4.08 -8.40 -16.90
N ASP A 26 3.75 -8.40 -18.18
CA ASP A 26 2.47 -7.93 -18.75
C ASP A 26 2.15 -6.48 -18.41
N ILE A 27 3.18 -5.62 -18.35
CA ILE A 27 3.06 -4.18 -18.11
C ILE A 27 3.41 -3.43 -19.39
N SER A 28 2.44 -2.74 -19.97
CA SER A 28 2.66 -1.89 -21.13
C SER A 28 3.39 -0.60 -20.77
N VAL A 29 4.21 -0.07 -21.69
CA VAL A 29 5.06 1.11 -21.45
C VAL A 29 4.76 2.22 -22.43
N GLU A 30 4.22 3.33 -21.93
CA GLU A 30 4.18 4.62 -22.64
C GLU A 30 5.47 5.37 -22.33
N HIS A 31 6.28 5.62 -23.38
CA HIS A 31 7.60 6.21 -23.22
C HIS A 31 7.64 7.66 -23.65
N CYS A 32 8.18 8.51 -22.79
CA CYS A 32 8.44 9.92 -23.00
C CYS A 32 9.92 10.23 -22.80
N THR A 33 10.48 11.08 -23.66
CA THR A 33 11.86 11.59 -23.54
C THR A 33 11.92 12.96 -22.87
N THR A 34 10.78 13.68 -22.77
CA THR A 34 10.70 15.01 -22.17
C THR A 34 9.67 15.07 -21.04
N SER A 35 9.94 15.90 -20.05
CA SER A 35 9.04 16.12 -18.91
C SER A 35 7.69 16.72 -19.31
N GLU A 36 7.65 17.58 -20.34
CA GLU A 36 6.44 18.19 -20.84
C GLU A 36 5.49 17.15 -21.46
N ALA A 37 6.05 16.18 -22.21
CA ALA A 37 5.27 15.07 -22.76
C ALA A 37 4.71 14.22 -21.64
N ALA A 38 5.53 13.85 -20.65
CA ALA A 38 5.11 13.07 -19.50
C ALA A 38 3.99 13.77 -18.69
N LEU A 39 4.11 15.08 -18.45
CA LEU A 39 3.09 15.85 -17.75
C LEU A 39 1.75 15.90 -18.53
N ARG A 40 1.78 16.00 -19.86
CA ARG A 40 0.57 15.94 -20.69
C ARG A 40 -0.13 14.59 -20.58
N HIS A 41 0.63 13.48 -20.59
CA HIS A 41 0.05 12.15 -20.40
C HIS A 41 -0.55 11.99 -19.00
N LEU A 42 0.13 12.43 -17.94
CA LEU A 42 -0.35 12.36 -16.57
C LEU A 42 -1.69 13.08 -16.32
N THR A 43 -1.99 14.14 -17.08
CA THR A 43 -3.25 14.88 -16.97
C THR A 43 -4.40 14.26 -17.74
N ARG A 44 -4.13 13.41 -18.72
CA ARG A 44 -5.13 12.87 -19.66
C ARG A 44 -5.40 11.40 -19.49
N GLU A 45 -4.39 10.66 -19.02
CA GLU A 45 -4.42 9.21 -18.99
C GLU A 45 -4.12 8.71 -17.57
N ARG A 46 -4.63 7.52 -17.28
CA ARG A 46 -4.36 6.80 -16.04
C ARG A 46 -3.24 5.79 -16.27
N PHE A 47 -2.32 5.75 -15.32
CA PHE A 47 -1.22 4.79 -15.25
C PHE A 47 -1.24 4.07 -13.89
N GLU A 48 -0.87 2.80 -13.87
CA GLU A 48 -0.66 2.05 -12.64
C GLU A 48 0.76 2.26 -12.09
N ALA A 49 1.73 2.58 -12.99
CA ALA A 49 3.08 2.98 -12.56
C ALA A 49 3.59 4.21 -13.32
N ILE A 50 4.45 4.97 -12.65
CA ILE A 50 5.15 6.13 -13.22
C ILE A 50 6.64 5.98 -12.90
N ILE A 51 7.45 5.81 -13.93
CA ILE A 51 8.88 5.51 -13.85
C ILE A 51 9.64 6.74 -14.37
N VAL A 52 10.48 7.32 -13.54
CA VAL A 52 11.15 8.58 -13.85
C VAL A 52 12.66 8.48 -13.66
N ASP A 53 13.41 8.73 -14.73
CA ASP A 53 14.86 8.97 -14.62
C ASP A 53 15.11 10.36 -14.05
N CYS A 54 15.63 10.42 -12.83
CA CYS A 54 15.82 11.64 -12.08
C CYS A 54 17.05 12.45 -12.52
N ALA A 55 17.88 11.96 -13.43
CA ALA A 55 18.98 12.71 -14.01
C ALA A 55 18.51 13.78 -15.02
N GLY A 56 17.30 13.62 -15.57
CA GLY A 56 16.74 14.54 -16.55
C GLY A 56 16.10 15.79 -15.94
N PRO A 57 16.08 16.91 -16.70
CA PRO A 57 15.42 18.13 -16.25
C PRO A 57 13.90 17.89 -16.12
N GLY A 58 13.28 18.49 -15.08
CA GLY A 58 11.84 18.38 -14.83
C GLY A 58 11.37 17.07 -14.17
N ALA A 59 12.24 16.11 -13.89
CA ALA A 59 11.90 14.84 -13.25
C ALA A 59 11.16 15.03 -11.91
N ALA A 60 11.62 15.96 -11.08
CA ALA A 60 10.97 16.29 -9.81
C ALA A 60 9.54 16.84 -10.00
N ALA A 61 9.29 17.60 -11.07
CA ALA A 61 7.95 18.11 -11.39
C ALA A 61 7.01 16.96 -11.80
N VAL A 62 7.51 15.98 -12.56
CA VAL A 62 6.74 14.80 -12.98
C VAL A 62 6.38 13.93 -11.77
N LEU A 63 7.30 13.65 -10.85
CA LEU A 63 7.03 12.91 -9.62
C LEU A 63 5.99 13.62 -8.74
N ARG A 64 6.14 14.93 -8.51
CA ARG A 64 5.14 15.71 -7.76
C ARG A 64 3.77 15.72 -8.44
N SER A 65 3.75 15.93 -9.76
CA SER A 65 2.51 15.92 -10.53
C SER A 65 1.79 14.57 -10.45
N ALA A 66 2.55 13.47 -10.45
CA ALA A 66 2.00 12.14 -10.26
C ALA A 66 1.23 12.00 -8.93
N ARG A 67 1.67 12.66 -7.86
CA ARG A 67 1.00 12.63 -6.54
C ARG A 67 -0.21 13.55 -6.46
N THR A 68 -0.25 14.60 -7.24
CA THR A 68 -1.34 15.59 -7.23
C THR A 68 -2.40 15.35 -8.30
N ALA A 69 -2.06 14.65 -9.39
CA ALA A 69 -3.01 14.32 -10.46
C ALA A 69 -4.09 13.36 -9.95
N PRO A 70 -5.39 13.71 -10.03
CA PRO A 70 -6.47 12.92 -9.44
C PRO A 70 -6.53 11.47 -9.93
N CYS A 71 -6.23 11.21 -11.22
CA CYS A 71 -6.23 9.88 -11.81
C CYS A 71 -4.97 9.07 -11.51
N ASN A 72 -3.85 9.71 -11.13
CA ASN A 72 -2.53 9.09 -10.98
C ASN A 72 -1.96 9.14 -9.55
N LYS A 73 -2.63 9.80 -8.59
CA LYS A 73 -2.13 9.96 -7.21
C LYS A 73 -1.80 8.65 -6.49
N ARG A 74 -2.39 7.54 -6.90
CA ARG A 74 -2.15 6.19 -6.37
C ARG A 74 -1.28 5.33 -7.28
N ALA A 75 -0.79 5.86 -8.40
CA ALA A 75 0.14 5.14 -9.25
C ALA A 75 1.44 4.83 -8.51
N VAL A 76 2.00 3.66 -8.74
CA VAL A 76 3.29 3.27 -8.15
C VAL A 76 4.40 4.08 -8.79
N ALA A 77 5.07 4.96 -8.04
CA ALA A 77 6.16 5.78 -8.55
C ALA A 77 7.52 5.11 -8.34
N VAL A 78 8.30 5.02 -9.41
CA VAL A 78 9.64 4.45 -9.43
C VAL A 78 10.61 5.52 -9.88
N ALA A 79 11.61 5.86 -9.06
CA ALA A 79 12.67 6.78 -9.42
C ALA A 79 13.93 6.01 -9.84
N ILE A 80 14.54 6.39 -10.96
CA ILE A 80 15.82 5.87 -11.40
C ILE A 80 16.88 6.89 -11.00
N LEU A 81 17.87 6.48 -10.21
CA LEU A 81 18.89 7.34 -9.63
C LEU A 81 20.31 6.85 -9.95
N ASP A 82 21.24 7.78 -10.00
CA ASP A 82 22.66 7.45 -9.93
C ASP A 82 23.02 7.03 -8.50
N TYR A 83 23.95 6.10 -8.34
CA TYR A 83 24.31 5.55 -7.04
C TYR A 83 24.82 6.64 -6.09
N GLY A 84 24.26 6.71 -4.87
CA GLY A 84 24.67 7.66 -3.84
C GLY A 84 24.04 9.06 -3.94
N ILE A 85 23.19 9.32 -4.92
CA ILE A 85 22.59 10.65 -5.13
C ILE A 85 21.08 10.60 -4.96
N GLY A 86 20.54 11.49 -4.13
CA GLY A 86 19.12 11.86 -4.17
C GLY A 86 18.10 10.88 -3.58
N LEU A 87 18.53 9.84 -2.85
CA LEU A 87 17.62 8.85 -2.26
C LEU A 87 16.52 9.49 -1.41
N ARG A 88 16.90 10.32 -0.46
CA ARG A 88 15.96 11.02 0.42
C ARG A 88 15.03 11.94 -0.36
N SER A 89 15.60 12.73 -1.27
CA SER A 89 14.84 13.64 -2.12
C SER A 89 13.84 12.91 -3.01
N ALA A 90 14.17 11.73 -3.54
CA ALA A 90 13.26 10.95 -4.37
C ALA A 90 12.03 10.46 -3.56
N PHE A 91 12.23 10.00 -2.32
CA PHE A 91 11.12 9.63 -1.44
C PHE A 91 10.28 10.84 -1.02
N GLU A 92 10.91 11.99 -0.71
CA GLU A 92 10.21 13.25 -0.42
C GLU A 92 9.38 13.75 -1.62
N LEU A 93 9.80 13.44 -2.84
CA LEU A 93 9.05 13.71 -4.08
C LEU A 93 7.93 12.68 -4.36
N GLY A 94 7.81 11.66 -3.51
CA GLY A 94 6.75 10.65 -3.59
C GLY A 94 7.10 9.40 -4.41
N ALA A 95 8.39 9.12 -4.63
CA ALA A 95 8.80 7.82 -5.16
C ALA A 95 8.52 6.71 -4.14
N HIS A 96 8.06 5.57 -4.62
CA HIS A 96 7.85 4.37 -3.82
C HIS A 96 9.02 3.40 -3.95
N PHE A 97 9.55 3.24 -5.16
CA PHE A 97 10.69 2.38 -5.46
C PHE A 97 11.85 3.18 -6.01
N ILE A 98 13.06 2.68 -5.77
CA ILE A 98 14.29 3.23 -6.33
C ILE A 98 14.98 2.15 -7.16
N LEU A 99 15.37 2.52 -8.38
CA LEU A 99 16.27 1.75 -9.23
C LEU A 99 17.59 2.50 -9.38
N TYR A 100 18.70 1.87 -8.99
CA TYR A 100 20.01 2.48 -9.17
C TYR A 100 20.61 2.16 -10.53
N LYS A 101 21.25 3.13 -11.13
CA LYS A 101 22.09 2.95 -12.32
C LYS A 101 23.42 2.27 -11.94
N PRO A 102 23.94 1.36 -12.76
CA PRO A 102 23.36 0.85 -14.00
C PRO A 102 22.15 -0.08 -13.74
N VAL A 103 21.08 0.11 -14.50
CA VAL A 103 19.86 -0.71 -14.38
C VAL A 103 20.10 -2.06 -15.05
N SER A 104 20.18 -3.14 -14.26
CA SER A 104 20.25 -4.51 -14.80
C SER A 104 18.84 -5.12 -14.91
N VAL A 105 18.71 -6.13 -15.77
CA VAL A 105 17.43 -6.86 -15.95
C VAL A 105 16.98 -7.51 -14.65
N GLU A 106 17.92 -8.11 -13.90
CA GLU A 106 17.64 -8.82 -12.65
C GLU A 106 17.09 -7.87 -11.59
N ARG A 107 17.74 -6.72 -11.38
CA ARG A 107 17.31 -5.69 -10.45
C ARG A 107 15.96 -5.09 -10.84
N ALA A 108 15.78 -4.76 -12.11
CA ALA A 108 14.51 -4.26 -12.62
C ALA A 108 13.41 -5.30 -12.40
N LYS A 109 13.64 -6.58 -12.73
CA LYS A 109 12.68 -7.66 -12.57
C LYS A 109 12.30 -7.88 -11.10
N SER A 110 13.25 -7.83 -10.18
CA SER A 110 13.00 -7.90 -8.74
C SER A 110 12.08 -6.76 -8.27
N SER A 111 12.45 -5.51 -8.53
CA SER A 111 11.67 -4.35 -8.12
C SER A 111 10.27 -4.33 -8.75
N PHE A 112 10.15 -4.65 -10.04
CA PHE A 112 8.86 -4.62 -10.73
C PHE A 112 7.93 -5.78 -10.40
N ARG A 113 8.41 -6.91 -9.87
CA ARG A 113 7.52 -7.96 -9.30
C ARG A 113 6.76 -7.43 -8.08
N ALA A 114 7.46 -6.78 -7.14
CA ALA A 114 6.80 -6.16 -6.00
C ALA A 114 5.88 -5.00 -6.43
N ALA A 115 6.35 -4.15 -7.36
CA ALA A 115 5.56 -3.08 -7.93
C ALA A 115 4.30 -3.60 -8.63
N ARG A 116 4.38 -4.68 -9.41
CA ARG A 116 3.24 -5.29 -10.11
C ARG A 116 2.15 -5.76 -9.14
N ALA A 117 2.53 -6.46 -8.06
CA ALA A 117 1.58 -6.89 -7.05
C ALA A 117 0.83 -5.68 -6.45
N LEU A 118 1.57 -4.61 -6.15
CA LEU A 118 1.00 -3.37 -5.63
C LEU A 118 0.13 -2.64 -6.68
N MET A 119 0.55 -2.59 -7.95
CA MET A 119 -0.21 -2.00 -9.06
C MET A 119 -1.57 -2.71 -9.23
N LYS A 120 -1.60 -4.04 -9.15
CA LYS A 120 -2.84 -4.83 -9.20
C LYS A 120 -3.78 -4.49 -8.06
N LYS A 121 -3.26 -4.41 -6.82
CA LYS A 121 -4.05 -4.03 -5.64
C LYS A 121 -4.60 -2.62 -5.76
N GLU A 122 -3.78 -1.63 -6.13
CA GLU A 122 -4.22 -0.25 -6.30
C GLU A 122 -5.20 -0.10 -7.48
N ARG A 123 -5.03 -0.85 -8.56
CA ARG A 123 -5.98 -0.90 -9.67
C ARG A 123 -7.33 -1.42 -9.21
N ARG A 124 -7.37 -2.52 -8.44
CA ARG A 124 -8.60 -3.09 -7.90
C ARG A 124 -9.31 -2.11 -6.96
N ARG A 125 -8.58 -1.50 -6.02
CA ARG A 125 -9.14 -0.48 -5.10
C ARG A 125 -9.75 0.72 -5.82
N ASN A 126 -9.25 1.04 -7.02
CA ASN A 126 -9.76 2.12 -7.85
C ASN A 126 -10.74 1.65 -8.93
N SER A 127 -10.93 0.35 -9.13
CA SER A 127 -11.89 -0.20 -10.08
C SER A 127 -13.30 0.06 -9.57
N ARG A 128 -14.18 0.45 -10.49
CA ARG A 128 -15.59 0.66 -10.24
C ARG A 128 -16.41 -0.13 -11.23
N ILE A 129 -17.37 -0.86 -10.72
CA ILE A 129 -18.29 -1.66 -11.52
C ILE A 129 -19.57 -0.84 -11.70
N PRO A 130 -20.02 -0.59 -12.94
CA PRO A 130 -21.32 -0.01 -13.17
C PRO A 130 -22.40 -0.93 -12.61
N VAL A 131 -23.14 -0.45 -11.61
CA VAL A 131 -24.22 -1.20 -11.00
C VAL A 131 -25.25 -0.28 -10.36
N GLN A 132 -26.53 -0.62 -10.53
CA GLN A 132 -27.63 0.11 -9.92
C GLN A 132 -28.11 -0.65 -8.69
N ILE A 133 -27.75 -0.15 -7.51
CA ILE A 133 -28.15 -0.69 -6.20
C ILE A 133 -28.91 0.41 -5.46
N PRO A 134 -30.08 0.11 -4.88
CA PRO A 134 -30.76 1.06 -4.00
C PRO A 134 -29.94 1.30 -2.74
N VAL A 135 -29.70 2.56 -2.42
CA VAL A 135 -28.93 3.02 -1.25
C VAL A 135 -29.80 3.94 -0.43
N GLU A 136 -29.90 3.67 0.85
CA GLU A 136 -30.41 4.63 1.82
C GLU A 136 -29.22 5.41 2.39
N MET A 137 -29.23 6.73 2.19
CA MET A 137 -28.21 7.59 2.77
C MET A 137 -28.83 8.53 3.79
N SER A 138 -28.19 8.66 4.93
CA SER A 138 -28.60 9.52 6.04
C SER A 138 -27.45 10.40 6.50
N ASN A 139 -27.75 11.66 6.76
CA ASN A 139 -26.76 12.59 7.31
C ASN A 139 -26.97 12.71 8.83
N PRO A 140 -26.04 12.26 9.67
CA PRO A 140 -26.20 12.26 11.12
C PRO A 140 -26.31 13.67 11.74
N LYS A 141 -25.78 14.70 11.04
CA LYS A 141 -25.81 16.09 11.54
C LYS A 141 -27.10 16.82 11.19
N SER A 142 -27.61 16.68 9.95
CA SER A 142 -28.76 17.40 9.45
C SER A 142 -30.07 16.60 9.55
N GLY A 143 -29.99 15.29 9.81
CA GLY A 143 -31.15 14.38 9.79
C GLY A 143 -31.70 14.11 8.36
N ALA A 144 -31.08 14.64 7.33
CA ALA A 144 -31.50 14.44 5.95
C ALA A 144 -31.38 12.97 5.56
N ARG A 145 -32.39 12.43 4.86
CA ARG A 145 -32.43 11.06 4.34
C ARG A 145 -32.80 11.04 2.87
N PHE A 146 -32.11 10.20 2.10
CA PHE A 146 -32.37 10.00 0.68
C PHE A 146 -32.39 8.51 0.35
N LYS A 147 -33.30 8.13 -0.54
CA LYS A 147 -33.26 6.84 -1.23
C LYS A 147 -32.83 7.10 -2.67
N VAL A 148 -31.70 6.58 -3.04
CA VAL A 148 -31.03 6.84 -4.33
C VAL A 148 -30.45 5.56 -4.89
N ASN A 149 -30.07 5.56 -6.17
CA ASN A 149 -29.41 4.42 -6.78
C ASN A 149 -27.94 4.73 -7.06
N THR A 150 -27.10 3.70 -6.93
CA THR A 150 -25.70 3.80 -7.41
C THR A 150 -25.67 3.88 -8.92
N THR A 151 -24.64 4.50 -9.46
CA THR A 151 -24.23 4.39 -10.86
C THR A 151 -23.03 3.48 -11.03
N ASP A 152 -22.19 3.42 -10.02
CA ASP A 152 -21.06 2.50 -9.91
C ASP A 152 -20.70 2.23 -8.45
N LEU A 153 -20.01 1.12 -8.21
CA LEU A 153 -19.51 0.69 -6.90
C LEU A 153 -18.07 0.19 -7.03
N GLY A 154 -17.21 0.59 -6.07
CA GLY A 154 -15.84 0.11 -5.89
C GLY A 154 -15.51 -0.17 -4.43
N GLU A 155 -14.33 -0.72 -4.15
CA GLU A 155 -13.89 -1.00 -2.77
C GLU A 155 -13.79 0.26 -1.90
N GLY A 156 -13.37 1.40 -2.48
CA GLY A 156 -13.15 2.64 -1.73
C GLY A 156 -14.30 3.65 -1.82
N GLY A 157 -15.43 3.30 -2.42
CA GLY A 157 -16.56 4.23 -2.56
C GLY A 157 -17.51 3.90 -3.68
N LEU A 158 -18.53 4.72 -3.82
CA LEU A 158 -19.57 4.57 -4.85
C LEU A 158 -19.94 5.92 -5.47
N ALA A 159 -20.53 5.87 -6.66
CA ALA A 159 -21.18 7.02 -7.25
C ALA A 159 -22.72 6.83 -7.22
N LEU A 160 -23.42 7.93 -7.02
CA LEU A 160 -24.87 7.99 -6.89
C LEU A 160 -25.47 8.95 -7.91
N SER A 161 -26.70 8.69 -8.30
CA SER A 161 -27.53 9.65 -9.03
C SER A 161 -28.51 10.31 -8.08
N LEU A 162 -28.33 11.60 -7.81
CA LEU A 162 -29.16 12.37 -6.88
C LEU A 162 -30.29 13.11 -7.59
N PRO A 163 -31.41 13.41 -6.89
CA PRO A 163 -32.39 14.36 -7.40
C PRO A 163 -31.76 15.74 -7.61
N ARG A 164 -32.15 16.44 -8.69
CA ARG A 164 -31.56 17.73 -9.16
C ARG A 164 -31.42 18.85 -8.11
N ARG A 165 -32.05 18.74 -6.96
CA ARG A 165 -32.05 19.77 -5.89
C ARG A 165 -31.18 19.43 -4.69
N SER A 166 -30.50 18.29 -4.70
CA SER A 166 -29.75 17.81 -3.53
C SER A 166 -28.25 18.01 -3.76
N LYS A 167 -27.61 18.79 -2.89
CA LYS A 167 -26.15 18.94 -2.84
C LYS A 167 -25.66 18.35 -1.54
N PRO A 168 -25.27 17.05 -1.49
CA PRO A 168 -24.74 16.48 -0.29
C PRO A 168 -23.33 17.01 -0.03
N HIS A 169 -23.06 17.45 1.18
CA HIS A 169 -21.75 17.84 1.63
C HIS A 169 -21.45 17.12 2.96
N GLY A 170 -20.18 16.89 3.23
CA GLY A 170 -19.74 16.28 4.49
C GLY A 170 -19.95 14.77 4.56
N LYS A 171 -20.22 14.28 5.78
CA LYS A 171 -20.29 12.85 6.09
C LYS A 171 -21.71 12.31 6.01
N TRP A 172 -21.82 11.09 5.51
CA TRP A 172 -23.06 10.38 5.30
C TRP A 172 -22.92 8.93 5.74
N GLN A 173 -23.97 8.38 6.34
CA GLN A 173 -24.10 6.96 6.58
C GLN A 173 -24.89 6.35 5.42
N LEU A 174 -24.37 5.28 4.85
CA LEU A 174 -24.94 4.57 3.72
C LEU A 174 -25.36 3.17 4.14
N THR A 175 -26.57 2.76 3.75
CA THR A 175 -27.05 1.39 3.92
C THR A 175 -27.49 0.84 2.57
N PHE A 176 -26.93 -0.28 2.16
CA PHE A 176 -27.26 -0.94 0.88
C PHE A 176 -26.99 -2.44 0.97
N THR A 177 -27.61 -3.19 0.04
CA THR A 177 -27.41 -4.64 -0.05
C THR A 177 -26.82 -4.97 -1.42
N LEU A 178 -25.74 -5.76 -1.42
CA LEU A 178 -25.10 -6.19 -2.67
C LEU A 178 -25.99 -7.19 -3.42
N PRO A 179 -26.05 -7.12 -4.77
CA PRO A 179 -26.78 -8.09 -5.57
C PRO A 179 -26.32 -9.53 -5.27
N GLY A 180 -27.28 -10.40 -4.97
CA GLY A 180 -27.01 -11.78 -4.57
C GLY A 180 -26.66 -11.99 -3.10
N SER A 181 -26.70 -10.95 -2.26
CA SER A 181 -26.57 -11.03 -0.81
C SER A 181 -27.92 -10.71 -0.14
N THR A 182 -28.11 -11.24 1.08
CA THR A 182 -29.24 -10.89 1.95
C THR A 182 -28.84 -9.94 3.07
N THR A 183 -27.54 -9.70 3.25
CA THR A 183 -27.00 -8.87 4.33
C THR A 183 -26.88 -7.43 3.89
N ALA A 184 -27.48 -6.52 4.64
CA ALA A 184 -27.31 -5.09 4.45
C ALA A 184 -25.92 -4.67 4.95
N LEU A 185 -25.26 -3.85 4.17
CA LEU A 185 -23.96 -3.25 4.51
C LEU A 185 -24.21 -1.82 4.98
N GLU A 186 -23.58 -1.45 6.10
CA GLU A 186 -23.56 -0.10 6.63
C GLU A 186 -22.14 0.48 6.54
N VAL A 187 -22.01 1.64 5.93
CA VAL A 187 -20.72 2.29 5.68
C VAL A 187 -20.82 3.78 5.89
N ASP A 188 -19.89 4.35 6.64
CA ASP A 188 -19.68 5.78 6.69
C ASP A 188 -18.95 6.25 5.44
N ALA A 189 -19.41 7.35 4.85
CA ALA A 189 -18.84 7.90 3.64
C ALA A 189 -18.76 9.42 3.68
N GLU A 190 -17.80 9.96 2.97
CA GLU A 190 -17.60 11.39 2.80
C GLU A 190 -17.80 11.79 1.34
N PHE A 191 -18.37 12.97 1.12
CA PHE A 191 -18.48 13.56 -0.22
C PHE A 191 -17.09 13.74 -0.84
N ALA A 192 -16.89 13.20 -2.04
CA ALA A 192 -15.61 13.23 -2.74
C ALA A 192 -15.58 14.12 -3.96
N TRP A 193 -16.65 14.08 -4.78
CA TRP A 193 -16.74 14.88 -6.02
C TRP A 193 -18.18 15.03 -6.51
N GLU A 194 -18.43 16.08 -7.29
CA GLU A 194 -19.66 16.32 -8.04
C GLU A 194 -19.33 16.21 -9.53
N GLY A 195 -20.07 15.37 -10.24
CA GLY A 195 -19.94 15.17 -11.67
C GLY A 195 -20.90 16.04 -12.48
N SER A 196 -20.97 15.79 -13.78
CA SER A 196 -21.94 16.44 -14.65
C SER A 196 -23.37 15.96 -14.33
N GLY A 197 -24.30 16.90 -14.16
CA GLY A 197 -25.71 16.60 -13.93
C GLY A 197 -26.05 16.33 -12.47
N THR A 198 -26.47 15.10 -12.15
CA THR A 198 -26.93 14.69 -10.82
C THR A 198 -26.00 13.68 -10.17
N GLN A 199 -24.86 13.38 -10.79
CA GLN A 199 -23.93 12.39 -10.27
C GLN A 199 -23.03 12.97 -9.18
N VAL A 200 -22.87 12.21 -8.10
CA VAL A 200 -21.95 12.51 -7.00
C VAL A 200 -21.15 11.26 -6.63
N GLY A 201 -19.90 11.45 -6.25
CA GLY A 201 -19.06 10.40 -5.71
C GLY A 201 -18.93 10.53 -4.20
N LEU A 202 -19.09 9.41 -3.51
CA LEU A 202 -18.84 9.25 -2.09
C LEU A 202 -17.66 8.30 -1.89
N ARG A 203 -16.75 8.67 -1.00
CA ARG A 203 -15.63 7.84 -0.56
C ARG A 203 -15.97 7.21 0.77
N PHE A 204 -15.78 5.91 0.89
CA PHE A 204 -15.96 5.21 2.15
C PHE A 204 -14.89 5.66 3.17
N GLU A 205 -15.34 5.91 4.40
CA GLU A 205 -14.47 6.06 5.57
C GLU A 205 -14.46 4.73 6.32
N LYS A 206 -13.65 4.50 7.26
CA LYS A 206 -13.59 3.39 8.22
C LYS A 206 -14.50 2.19 7.93
N VAL A 207 -14.19 1.44 6.88
CA VAL A 207 -14.93 0.24 6.50
C VAL A 207 -14.59 -0.89 7.47
N SER A 208 -15.60 -1.54 8.05
CA SER A 208 -15.36 -2.70 8.90
C SER A 208 -14.74 -3.86 8.10
N PRO A 209 -13.96 -4.76 8.73
CA PRO A 209 -13.35 -5.90 8.03
C PRO A 209 -14.37 -6.81 7.33
N GLU A 210 -15.57 -6.92 7.89
CA GLU A 210 -16.67 -7.72 7.33
C GLU A 210 -17.21 -7.09 6.05
N VAL A 211 -17.47 -5.79 6.07
CA VAL A 211 -17.94 -5.03 4.91
C VAL A 211 -16.86 -5.00 3.82
N ALA A 212 -15.59 -4.79 4.19
CA ALA A 212 -14.47 -4.81 3.25
C ALA A 212 -14.37 -6.17 2.54
N ARG A 213 -14.52 -7.28 3.29
CA ARG A 213 -14.52 -8.63 2.73
C ARG A 213 -15.68 -8.85 1.77
N ALA A 214 -16.91 -8.49 2.17
CA ALA A 214 -18.10 -8.65 1.33
C ALA A 214 -17.99 -7.85 0.02
N LEU A 215 -17.50 -6.60 0.08
CA LEU A 215 -17.22 -5.78 -1.11
C LEU A 215 -16.17 -6.42 -2.00
N HIS A 216 -15.05 -6.86 -1.41
CA HIS A 216 -13.96 -7.50 -2.13
C HIS A 216 -14.41 -8.77 -2.89
N GLU A 217 -15.13 -9.65 -2.20
CA GLU A 217 -15.66 -10.88 -2.80
C GLU A 217 -16.70 -10.60 -3.89
N TRP A 218 -17.58 -9.63 -3.69
CA TRP A 218 -18.59 -9.27 -4.68
C TRP A 218 -17.96 -8.62 -5.91
N LEU A 219 -17.03 -7.68 -5.73
CA LEU A 219 -16.30 -7.04 -6.81
C LEU A 219 -15.46 -8.05 -7.59
N GLY A 220 -14.79 -8.99 -6.90
CA GLY A 220 -14.02 -10.05 -7.55
C GLY A 220 -14.86 -10.98 -8.44
N ARG A 221 -16.12 -11.23 -8.06
CA ARG A 221 -17.05 -12.05 -8.86
C ARG A 221 -17.67 -11.30 -10.04
N ASN A 222 -17.90 -10.00 -9.90
CA ASN A 222 -18.63 -9.19 -10.88
C ASN A 222 -17.72 -8.34 -11.79
N ALA A 223 -16.41 -8.34 -11.55
CA ALA A 223 -15.41 -7.70 -12.40
C ALA A 223 -14.44 -8.75 -12.98
N PRO A 224 -14.87 -9.56 -13.95
CA PRO A 224 -14.07 -10.67 -14.51
C PRO A 224 -12.79 -10.20 -15.20
N GLU A 225 -12.68 -8.92 -15.54
CA GLU A 225 -11.48 -8.33 -16.17
C GLU A 225 -10.40 -7.93 -15.16
N ILE A 226 -10.67 -8.02 -13.85
CA ILE A 226 -9.66 -7.76 -12.84
C ILE A 226 -8.79 -9.03 -12.71
N GLU A 227 -7.53 -8.90 -13.11
CA GLU A 227 -6.55 -9.98 -12.95
C GLU A 227 -6.49 -10.45 -11.49
N LYS A 228 -6.31 -11.78 -11.32
CA LYS A 228 -6.07 -12.36 -10.00
C LYS A 228 -4.83 -11.75 -9.37
N ASP A 229 -4.84 -11.62 -8.04
CA ASP A 229 -3.66 -11.21 -7.31
C ASP A 229 -2.48 -12.14 -7.59
N ASP A 230 -1.28 -11.55 -7.52
CA ASP A 230 -0.08 -12.37 -7.54
C ASP A 230 -0.05 -13.20 -6.25
N PRO A 231 0.49 -14.42 -6.28
CA PRO A 231 0.56 -15.25 -5.08
C PRO A 231 1.40 -14.54 -3.99
N PRO A 232 1.11 -14.83 -2.70
CA PRO A 232 1.88 -14.28 -1.60
C PRO A 232 3.38 -14.49 -1.79
N ALA A 233 4.18 -13.48 -1.49
CA ALA A 233 5.62 -13.57 -1.59
C ALA A 233 6.20 -14.30 -0.39
N ARG A 234 7.03 -15.33 -0.64
CA ARG A 234 7.79 -16.02 0.40
C ARG A 234 8.92 -15.13 0.91
N CYS A 235 9.11 -15.06 2.22
CA CYS A 235 10.19 -14.32 2.84
C CYS A 235 10.74 -15.05 4.08
N GLN A 236 11.89 -14.60 4.56
CA GLN A 236 12.51 -15.13 5.75
C GLN A 236 12.44 -14.11 6.88
N LEU A 237 12.10 -14.58 8.08
CA LEU A 237 12.10 -13.76 9.27
C LEU A 237 13.55 -13.57 9.74
N THR A 238 14.01 -12.34 9.81
CA THR A 238 15.33 -12.00 10.36
C THR A 238 15.21 -11.55 11.81
N ASP A 239 14.14 -10.83 12.12
CA ASP A 239 13.88 -10.27 13.43
C ASP A 239 12.38 -10.15 13.69
N LEU A 240 11.97 -10.36 14.96
CA LEU A 240 10.59 -10.29 15.41
C LEU A 240 10.51 -9.70 16.80
N SER A 241 9.56 -8.78 16.98
CA SER A 241 9.19 -8.19 18.27
C SER A 241 7.65 -8.13 18.38
N LEU A 242 7.15 -7.65 19.50
CA LEU A 242 5.71 -7.44 19.69
C LEU A 242 5.13 -6.32 18.80
N GLY A 243 5.97 -5.37 18.38
CA GLY A 243 5.55 -4.24 17.57
C GLY A 243 5.83 -4.38 16.08
N GLY A 244 6.65 -5.34 15.66
CA GLY A 244 7.02 -5.48 14.26
C GLY A 244 8.01 -6.57 13.96
N CYS A 245 8.42 -6.66 12.70
CA CYS A 245 9.41 -7.63 12.24
C CYS A 245 10.31 -7.07 11.13
N TYR A 246 11.48 -7.69 10.94
CA TYR A 246 12.29 -7.46 9.76
C TYR A 246 12.33 -8.72 8.90
N LEU A 247 12.04 -8.55 7.61
CA LEU A 247 11.89 -9.62 6.63
C LEU A 247 13.01 -9.54 5.60
N ASN A 248 13.70 -10.66 5.38
CA ASN A 248 14.60 -10.82 4.26
C ASN A 248 13.81 -11.28 3.03
N ILE A 249 13.78 -10.46 2.00
CA ILE A 249 13.06 -10.69 0.75
C ILE A 249 13.79 -9.97 -0.40
N SER A 250 13.93 -10.65 -1.54
CA SER A 250 14.63 -10.09 -2.71
C SER A 250 13.85 -8.97 -3.40
N SER A 251 12.54 -8.92 -3.22
CA SER A 251 11.64 -7.93 -3.81
C SER A 251 10.82 -7.26 -2.72
N PRO A 252 11.43 -6.41 -1.87
CA PRO A 252 10.72 -5.76 -0.76
C PRO A 252 9.66 -4.78 -1.28
N PHE A 253 8.55 -4.68 -0.56
CA PHE A 253 7.54 -3.66 -0.81
C PHE A 253 8.05 -2.29 -0.36
N PRO A 254 7.57 -1.21 -0.99
CA PRO A 254 8.01 0.14 -0.64
C PRO A 254 7.49 0.58 0.74
N ILE A 255 8.13 1.62 1.28
CA ILE A 255 7.68 2.30 2.50
C ILE A 255 6.21 2.74 2.33
N SER A 256 5.46 2.69 3.42
CA SER A 256 4.02 2.97 3.47
C SER A 256 3.15 1.95 2.69
N THR A 257 3.66 0.76 2.38
CA THR A 257 2.81 -0.34 1.92
C THR A 257 2.16 -1.03 3.10
N ARG A 258 0.84 -1.14 3.09
CA ARG A 258 0.10 -2.03 4.00
C ARG A 258 0.29 -3.47 3.52
N VAL A 259 0.59 -4.35 4.44
CA VAL A 259 0.84 -5.77 4.15
C VAL A 259 0.10 -6.65 5.15
N THR A 260 -0.29 -7.83 4.67
CA THR A 260 -0.73 -8.93 5.51
C THR A 260 0.37 -9.97 5.56
N LEU A 261 0.77 -10.36 6.76
CA LEU A 261 1.76 -11.37 7.04
C LEU A 261 1.07 -12.64 7.54
N SER A 262 1.44 -13.79 6.97
CA SER A 262 1.03 -15.10 7.44
C SER A 262 2.28 -15.87 7.87
N MET A 263 2.39 -16.17 9.16
CA MET A 263 3.54 -16.82 9.79
C MET A 263 3.13 -18.18 10.35
N ARG A 264 3.94 -19.23 10.11
CA ARG A 264 3.71 -20.58 10.65
C ARG A 264 4.98 -21.12 11.28
N ALA A 265 4.88 -21.60 12.52
CA ALA A 265 5.98 -22.22 13.22
C ALA A 265 5.44 -23.14 14.33
N GLY A 266 6.02 -24.34 14.50
CA GLY A 266 5.67 -25.25 15.60
C GLY A 266 4.19 -25.63 15.70
N GLY A 267 3.48 -25.69 14.56
CA GLY A 267 2.04 -25.96 14.53
C GLY A 267 1.16 -24.74 14.85
N LEU A 268 1.75 -23.59 15.15
CA LEU A 268 1.03 -22.32 15.30
C LEU A 268 0.96 -21.58 13.96
N GLU A 269 -0.19 -20.96 13.72
CA GLU A 269 -0.40 -20.04 12.61
C GLU A 269 -0.80 -18.67 13.15
N LEU A 270 -0.09 -17.63 12.70
CA LEU A 270 -0.35 -16.24 13.06
C LEU A 270 -0.54 -15.42 11.80
N LYS A 271 -1.66 -14.72 11.70
CA LYS A 271 -1.91 -13.73 10.66
C LYS A 271 -1.95 -12.34 11.27
N THR A 272 -1.17 -11.41 10.73
CA THR A 272 -1.09 -10.04 11.24
C THR A 272 -1.03 -9.03 10.11
N GLU A 273 -1.55 -7.84 10.36
CA GLU A 273 -1.48 -6.70 9.46
C GLU A 273 -0.37 -5.75 9.91
N GLY A 274 0.30 -5.14 8.95
CA GLY A 274 1.34 -4.17 9.24
C GLY A 274 1.58 -3.19 8.10
N VAL A 275 2.48 -2.25 8.35
CA VAL A 275 2.92 -1.24 7.39
C VAL A 275 4.43 -1.29 7.25
N VAL A 276 4.91 -1.30 6.02
CA VAL A 276 6.35 -1.23 5.74
C VAL A 276 6.87 0.15 6.12
N ARG A 277 7.80 0.21 7.08
CA ARG A 277 8.43 1.46 7.56
C ARG A 277 9.86 1.64 7.06
N VAL A 278 10.55 0.54 6.79
CA VAL A 278 11.92 0.55 6.27
C VAL A 278 12.00 -0.39 5.07
N MET A 279 12.70 0.03 4.03
CA MET A 279 12.93 -0.78 2.84
C MET A 279 14.41 -0.70 2.44
N HIS A 280 15.05 -1.86 2.36
CA HIS A 280 16.39 -2.00 1.82
C HIS A 280 16.29 -2.80 0.51
N ALA A 281 16.53 -2.11 -0.59
CA ALA A 281 16.40 -2.70 -1.93
C ALA A 281 17.20 -4.00 -2.05
N GLU A 282 16.57 -5.05 -2.63
CA GLU A 282 17.13 -6.38 -2.84
C GLU A 282 17.49 -7.17 -1.56
N LYS A 283 17.26 -6.62 -0.38
CA LYS A 283 17.68 -7.22 0.89
C LYS A 283 16.51 -7.49 1.82
N GLY A 284 15.61 -6.53 2.01
CA GLY A 284 14.50 -6.75 2.92
C GLY A 284 13.72 -5.50 3.30
N MET A 285 12.80 -5.69 4.24
CA MET A 285 11.94 -4.62 4.73
C MET A 285 11.58 -4.81 6.20
N GLY A 286 11.41 -3.68 6.91
CA GLY A 286 10.88 -3.63 8.27
C GLY A 286 9.40 -3.32 8.25
N VAL A 287 8.61 -4.11 8.95
CA VAL A 287 7.15 -3.99 9.05
C VAL A 287 6.75 -3.69 10.48
N GLU A 288 6.03 -2.59 10.69
CA GLU A 288 5.37 -2.23 11.95
C GLU A 288 3.98 -2.87 11.96
N PHE A 289 3.62 -3.60 13.02
CA PHE A 289 2.28 -4.18 13.15
C PHE A 289 1.25 -3.12 13.50
N THR A 290 0.09 -3.18 12.86
CA THR A 290 -1.01 -2.23 13.07
C THR A 290 -2.08 -2.76 14.01
N GLN A 291 -2.12 -4.08 14.25
CA GLN A 291 -3.05 -4.69 15.18
C GLN A 291 -2.46 -4.65 16.60
N THR A 292 -3.17 -3.99 17.52
CA THR A 292 -2.73 -3.79 18.91
C THR A 292 -3.71 -4.39 19.94
N THR A 293 -4.58 -5.32 19.51
CA THR A 293 -5.52 -5.98 20.43
C THR A 293 -4.79 -6.90 21.42
N ALA A 294 -5.32 -7.04 22.64
CA ALA A 294 -4.75 -7.93 23.66
C ALA A 294 -4.64 -9.39 23.17
N GLU A 295 -5.63 -9.86 22.41
CA GLU A 295 -5.62 -11.21 21.82
C GLU A 295 -4.47 -11.38 20.81
N HIS A 296 -4.27 -10.39 19.96
CA HIS A 296 -3.19 -10.39 18.98
C HIS A 296 -1.82 -10.40 19.67
N ARG A 297 -1.65 -9.57 20.71
CA ARG A 297 -0.43 -9.50 21.51
C ARG A 297 -0.13 -10.87 22.18
N ALA A 298 -1.13 -11.48 22.81
CA ALA A 298 -0.98 -12.81 23.43
C ALA A 298 -0.57 -13.90 22.41
N MET A 299 -1.12 -13.82 21.18
CA MET A 299 -0.77 -14.76 20.11
C MET A 299 0.66 -14.54 19.61
N LEU A 300 1.11 -13.29 19.49
CA LEU A 300 2.50 -12.93 19.16
C LEU A 300 3.47 -13.39 20.25
N GLU A 301 3.15 -13.17 21.52
CA GLU A 301 3.97 -13.65 22.67
C GLU A 301 4.14 -15.18 22.65
N LYS A 302 3.04 -15.90 22.39
CA LYS A 302 3.09 -17.36 22.24
C LYS A 302 3.95 -17.79 21.05
N PHE A 303 3.82 -17.11 19.91
CA PHE A 303 4.61 -17.39 18.72
C PHE A 303 6.12 -17.13 18.95
N LEU A 304 6.46 -16.02 19.61
CA LEU A 304 7.82 -15.70 20.04
C LEU A 304 8.37 -16.77 20.97
N GLY A 305 7.59 -17.24 21.94
CA GLY A 305 7.97 -18.33 22.86
C GLY A 305 8.40 -19.58 22.11
N VAL A 306 7.60 -20.03 21.12
CA VAL A 306 7.93 -21.20 20.29
C VAL A 306 9.24 -21.03 19.52
N LEU A 307 9.50 -19.82 18.97
CA LEU A 307 10.75 -19.55 18.26
C LEU A 307 11.98 -19.49 19.20
N MET A 308 11.79 -19.00 20.43
CA MET A 308 12.86 -18.94 21.43
C MET A 308 13.24 -20.33 21.98
N GLU A 309 12.25 -21.20 22.15
CA GLU A 309 12.47 -22.60 22.62
C GLU A 309 13.16 -23.46 21.55
N ASN A 310 12.89 -23.20 20.27
CA ASN A 310 13.40 -23.97 19.15
C ASN A 310 14.21 -23.09 18.18
N ARG A 311 15.46 -22.82 18.51
CA ARG A 311 16.33 -21.91 17.72
C ARG A 311 16.58 -22.36 16.27
N ASP A 312 16.46 -23.66 16.00
CA ASP A 312 16.62 -24.21 14.65
C ASP A 312 15.33 -24.22 13.83
N LEU A 313 14.20 -23.80 14.43
CA LEU A 313 12.91 -23.72 13.76
C LEU A 313 12.87 -22.47 12.89
N LEU A 314 12.87 -22.66 11.57
CA LEU A 314 12.66 -21.58 10.61
C LEU A 314 11.15 -21.43 10.35
N PRO A 315 10.55 -20.28 10.70
CA PRO A 315 9.13 -20.07 10.42
C PRO A 315 8.89 -19.95 8.91
N GLU A 316 7.81 -20.57 8.43
CA GLU A 316 7.28 -20.24 7.11
C GLU A 316 6.59 -18.89 7.17
N LEU A 317 6.98 -17.98 6.27
CA LEU A 317 6.43 -16.65 6.24
C LEU A 317 6.08 -16.23 4.83
N MET A 318 4.85 -15.76 4.68
CA MET A 318 4.29 -15.24 3.45
C MET A 318 3.83 -13.82 3.67
N VAL A 319 4.03 -12.95 2.69
CA VAL A 319 3.62 -11.55 2.72
C VAL A 319 2.81 -11.20 1.48
N GLU A 320 1.70 -10.50 1.69
CA GLU A 320 0.83 -9.94 0.64
C GLU A 320 0.71 -8.43 0.80
N PRO A 321 0.83 -7.63 -0.28
CA PRO A 321 0.52 -6.22 -0.21
C PRO A 321 -0.99 -6.02 -0.19
N GLU A 322 -1.47 -5.07 0.66
CA GLU A 322 -2.87 -4.65 0.68
C GLU A 322 -3.09 -3.30 -0.05
N GLY A 323 -2.01 -2.57 -0.31
CA GLY A 323 -2.01 -1.28 -1.00
C GLY A 323 -1.17 -0.24 -0.28
N LEU A 324 -1.11 0.96 -0.85
CA LEU A 324 -0.41 2.09 -0.24
C LEU A 324 -1.24 2.70 0.89
N GLU A 325 -0.57 3.06 1.98
CA GLU A 325 -1.15 3.81 3.09
C GLU A 325 -1.55 5.21 2.61
N THR A 326 -2.77 5.64 2.93
CA THR A 326 -3.22 6.99 2.66
C THR A 326 -3.09 7.86 3.91
N GLU A 327 -3.12 9.20 3.76
CA GLU A 327 -3.09 10.10 4.93
C GLU A 327 -4.26 9.85 5.89
N SER A 328 -5.40 9.39 5.37
CA SER A 328 -6.55 8.99 6.19
C SER A 328 -6.37 7.65 6.93
N ASP A 329 -5.43 6.83 6.51
CA ASP A 329 -5.10 5.55 7.16
C ASP A 329 -4.07 5.73 8.28
N ARG A 330 -3.40 6.89 8.35
CA ARG A 330 -2.45 7.21 9.41
C ARG A 330 -3.23 7.48 10.69
N THR A 331 -3.39 6.45 11.50
CA THR A 331 -3.81 6.64 12.89
C THR A 331 -2.71 7.45 13.57
N PRO A 332 -3.03 8.60 14.22
CA PRO A 332 -2.03 9.28 15.03
C PRO A 332 -1.48 8.26 16.04
N PRO A 333 -0.16 8.25 16.30
CA PRO A 333 0.41 7.35 17.29
C PRO A 333 -0.39 7.55 18.58
N VAL A 334 -1.05 6.49 19.05
CA VAL A 334 -1.70 6.52 20.37
C VAL A 334 -0.55 6.77 21.34
N PRO A 335 -0.56 7.88 22.10
CA PRO A 335 0.43 8.04 23.14
C PRO A 335 0.31 6.82 24.06
N SER A 336 1.39 6.11 24.27
CA SER A 336 1.43 4.99 25.21
C SER A 336 1.15 5.59 26.60
N GLU A 337 -0.10 5.52 27.04
CA GLU A 337 -0.49 5.92 28.41
C GLU A 337 0.10 4.96 29.47
N SER A 338 0.57 3.80 29.03
CA SER A 338 1.37 2.89 29.85
C SER A 338 2.84 3.25 29.68
N GLY A 339 3.53 3.58 30.76
CA GLY A 339 4.98 3.85 30.80
C GLY A 339 5.85 2.62 30.47
N GLU A 340 5.39 1.77 29.55
CA GLU A 340 6.16 0.68 28.98
C GLU A 340 7.25 1.24 28.05
N PRO A 341 8.49 0.71 28.13
CA PRO A 341 9.56 1.15 27.25
C PRO A 341 9.16 0.95 25.80
N GLU A 342 9.32 1.99 24.98
CA GLU A 342 9.03 1.95 23.54
C GLU A 342 9.82 0.78 22.91
N ASP A 343 9.15 -0.05 22.10
CA ASP A 343 9.78 -1.18 21.43
C ASP A 343 10.96 -0.68 20.59
N ALA A 344 12.16 -1.20 20.88
CA ALA A 344 13.41 -0.77 20.25
C ALA A 344 13.37 -0.89 18.73
N LEU A 345 12.69 -1.92 18.20
CA LEU A 345 12.53 -2.10 16.76
C LEU A 345 11.66 -1.02 16.14
N ILE A 346 10.56 -0.63 16.82
CA ILE A 346 9.68 0.44 16.36
C ILE A 346 10.39 1.79 16.40
N GLY A 347 11.12 2.08 17.49
CA GLY A 347 11.95 3.28 17.59
C GLY A 347 12.98 3.36 16.46
N LEU A 348 13.60 2.24 16.10
CA LEU A 348 14.55 2.15 15.01
C LEU A 348 13.88 2.40 13.65
N PHE A 349 12.67 1.86 13.40
CA PHE A 349 11.91 2.10 12.18
C PHE A 349 11.54 3.57 12.01
N ARG A 350 11.09 4.23 13.08
CA ARG A 350 10.66 5.64 13.02
C ARG A 350 11.82 6.61 12.81
N ASN A 351 12.95 6.35 13.47
CA ASN A 351 14.07 7.29 13.52
C ASN A 351 15.09 7.11 12.39
N GLN A 352 15.16 5.93 11.74
CA GLN A 352 16.31 5.56 10.93
C GLN A 352 15.96 4.87 9.60
N ALA A 353 14.81 5.21 8.99
CA ALA A 353 14.35 4.67 7.70
C ALA A 353 15.37 4.84 6.53
N ALA A 354 16.35 5.74 6.67
CA ALA A 354 17.36 6.02 5.64
C ALA A 354 18.71 5.32 5.87
N LEU A 355 18.87 4.47 6.91
CA LEU A 355 20.11 3.76 7.16
C LEU A 355 20.36 2.66 6.10
N SER A 356 21.63 2.38 5.85
CA SER A 356 22.00 1.14 5.14
C SER A 356 21.61 -0.09 5.96
N LEU A 357 21.40 -1.24 5.31
CA LEU A 357 21.06 -2.46 6.02
C LEU A 357 22.07 -2.83 7.10
N ASP A 358 23.38 -2.72 6.79
CA ASP A 358 24.43 -3.07 7.75
C ASP A 358 24.43 -2.16 8.98
N SER A 359 24.23 -0.84 8.76
CA SER A 359 24.07 0.14 9.84
C SER A 359 22.79 -0.09 10.65
N PHE A 360 21.69 -0.42 9.98
CA PHE A 360 20.41 -0.77 10.62
C PHE A 360 20.54 -2.00 11.51
N LEU A 361 21.12 -3.09 11.00
CA LEU A 361 21.32 -4.33 11.76
C LEU A 361 22.32 -4.14 12.91
N ALA A 362 23.34 -3.31 12.73
CA ALA A 362 24.31 -2.98 13.79
C ALA A 362 23.62 -2.23 14.94
N GLU A 363 22.80 -1.22 14.63
CA GLU A 363 22.05 -0.44 15.63
C GLU A 363 21.00 -1.31 16.34
N LEU A 364 20.31 -2.18 15.62
CA LEU A 364 19.36 -3.13 16.19
C LEU A 364 20.03 -4.06 17.21
N ARG A 365 21.22 -4.61 16.89
CA ARG A 365 22.00 -5.45 17.82
C ARG A 365 22.46 -4.67 19.05
N LYS A 366 22.88 -3.40 18.88
CA LYS A 366 23.29 -2.52 19.97
C LYS A 366 22.13 -2.26 20.94
N GLN A 367 20.96 -1.92 20.43
CA GLN A 367 19.77 -1.67 21.27
C GLN A 367 19.34 -2.91 22.05
N ARG A 368 19.41 -4.11 21.44
CA ARG A 368 19.12 -5.38 22.12
C ARG A 368 20.17 -5.74 23.17
N GLY A 369 21.45 -5.45 22.91
CA GLY A 369 22.51 -5.63 23.90
C GLY A 369 22.33 -4.74 25.12
N MET A 370 21.86 -3.51 24.94
CA MET A 370 21.54 -2.60 26.05
C MET A 370 20.30 -3.05 26.84
N ALA A 371 19.25 -3.57 26.19
CA ALA A 371 18.06 -4.11 26.86
C ALA A 371 18.40 -5.36 27.71
N ALA A 372 19.28 -6.24 27.23
CA ALA A 372 19.74 -7.42 27.97
C ALA A 372 20.59 -7.05 29.20
N SER A 373 21.36 -5.98 29.15
CA SER A 373 22.18 -5.52 30.30
C SER A 373 21.35 -4.76 31.37
N ALA A 374 20.23 -4.14 30.98
CA ALA A 374 19.34 -3.45 31.92
C ALA A 374 18.42 -4.43 32.71
N GLY A 375 18.17 -5.63 32.18
CA GLY A 375 17.34 -6.66 32.84
C GLY A 375 18.05 -7.51 33.91
N PHE A 376 19.36 -7.31 34.14
CA PHE A 376 20.15 -8.06 35.15
C PHE A 376 20.49 -7.25 36.39
N SER A 377 19.88 -6.09 36.60
CA SER A 377 20.04 -5.24 37.80
C SER A 377 18.68 -4.95 38.43
N ALA A 378 17.97 -5.97 38.86
CA ALA A 378 16.83 -5.88 39.77
C ALA A 378 16.74 -7.14 40.62
#